data_b4ad4be95c4f1e6bdd1835a7a243d9a3
#
_entry.id   b4ad4be95c4f1e6bdd1835a7a243d9a3
#
_cell.length_a   1.000
_cell.length_b   1.000
_cell.length_c   1.000
_cell.angle_alpha   90.00
_cell.angle_beta   90.00
_cell.angle_gamma   90.00
#
_symmetry.space_group_name_H-M   'P 1'
#
loop_
_entity.id
_entity.type
_entity.pdbx_description
1 polymer ?
#
loop_
_entity_poly.entity_id
_entity_poly.type
_entity_poly.pdbx_seq_one_letter_code
_entity_poly.pdbx_strand_id
1 'polypeptide(L)'
;MPPPLQKRVHEEVELTRRRSGWPAQRTLAALGIPRRTYYRWLKEEAWARALPVDPVKPVQPYEALPEEKQAVLDYARRHPELRHREMAWRMVDEDVACLSASTVYRILKEANLVCPWRRRKKRSRGADEKPQKVNERWVTDLMQVQVGEGTYFVISFMDEYSRYIVHHEVLTGIDGITLSLSAQKAIETLPRGADGLPTARPVIQSDNGSGYIAREYLQVLKEHGLGHHRIKPHCPEENGVIERSMRTLREALEGEELPNLVEAQRKLARVVRWYNEERLHSALGYLRPADYYRGDPAARYTERQQKLVGARHRRRERNLGLEQGTLAFEVGEKVASN
;
A
#
# COMPACT_ATOMS: atom_id res chain seq x y z
N MET A 1 10.24 -3.41 39.92
CA MET A 1 10.74 -2.87 41.20
C MET A 1 11.83 -1.86 40.85
N PRO A 2 11.86 -0.66 41.44
CA PRO A 2 12.83 0.37 41.11
C PRO A 2 14.25 -0.02 41.56
N PRO A 3 15.33 0.39 40.82
CA PRO A 3 16.71 0.03 41.09
C PRO A 3 17.19 0.24 42.54
N PRO A 4 16.81 1.33 43.25
CA PRO A 4 17.20 1.50 44.65
C PRO A 4 16.67 0.40 45.58
N LEU A 5 15.48 -0.12 45.30
CA LEU A 5 14.89 -1.16 46.10
C LEU A 5 15.51 -2.55 45.82
N GLN A 6 15.95 -2.80 44.60
CA GLN A 6 16.69 -4.02 44.22
C GLN A 6 18.02 -4.09 44.98
N LYS A 7 18.75 -2.95 45.08
CA LYS A 7 20.00 -2.83 45.85
C LYS A 7 19.78 -3.12 47.34
N ARG A 8 18.75 -2.54 47.94
CA ARG A 8 18.39 -2.80 49.36
C ARG A 8 18.08 -4.27 49.63
N VAL A 9 17.33 -4.91 48.72
CA VAL A 9 17.05 -6.35 48.84
C VAL A 9 18.34 -7.17 48.80
N HIS A 10 19.28 -6.83 47.93
CA HIS A 10 20.56 -7.51 47.85
C HIS A 10 21.37 -7.31 49.13
N GLU A 11 21.47 -6.09 49.64
CA GLU A 11 22.15 -5.77 50.89
C GLU A 11 21.55 -6.56 52.08
N GLU A 12 20.22 -6.67 52.16
CA GLU A 12 19.54 -7.40 53.23
C GLU A 12 19.77 -8.91 53.15
N VAL A 13 19.76 -9.47 51.93
CA VAL A 13 20.08 -10.90 51.72
C VAL A 13 21.51 -11.20 52.16
N GLU A 14 22.49 -10.39 51.81
CA GLU A 14 23.88 -10.57 52.18
C GLU A 14 24.10 -10.35 53.70
N LEU A 15 23.45 -9.33 54.28
CA LEU A 15 23.52 -9.06 55.71
C LEU A 15 22.95 -10.22 56.53
N THR A 16 21.78 -10.75 56.16
CA THR A 16 21.13 -11.88 56.79
C THR A 16 21.99 -13.13 56.68
N ARG A 17 22.59 -13.38 55.52
CA ARG A 17 23.51 -14.48 55.30
C ARG A 17 24.73 -14.42 56.21
N ARG A 18 25.31 -13.24 56.38
CA ARG A 18 26.49 -13.04 57.29
C ARG A 18 26.12 -13.21 58.76
N ARG A 19 24.95 -12.75 59.21
CA ARG A 19 24.51 -12.76 60.59
C ARG A 19 23.99 -14.13 61.06
N SER A 20 23.24 -14.82 60.22
CA SER A 20 22.52 -16.03 60.61
C SER A 20 22.92 -17.31 59.87
N GLY A 21 23.81 -17.19 58.84
CA GLY A 21 24.15 -18.31 57.98
C GLY A 21 23.01 -18.79 57.07
N TRP A 22 21.89 -18.05 57.00
CA TRP A 22 20.75 -18.47 56.23
C TRP A 22 21.05 -18.43 54.72
N PRO A 23 20.62 -19.44 53.95
CA PRO A 23 20.74 -19.40 52.53
C PRO A 23 19.83 -18.30 51.96
N ALA A 24 20.28 -17.59 50.89
CA ALA A 24 19.57 -16.49 50.25
C ALA A 24 18.09 -16.82 49.95
N GLN A 25 17.78 -18.08 49.64
CA GLN A 25 16.43 -18.55 49.36
C GLN A 25 15.47 -18.33 50.55
N ARG A 26 15.92 -18.49 51.77
CA ARG A 26 15.11 -18.34 53.01
C ARG A 26 14.77 -16.87 53.25
N THR A 27 15.72 -15.98 53.05
CA THR A 27 15.52 -14.54 53.17
C THR A 27 14.61 -14.02 52.06
N LEU A 28 14.79 -14.48 50.82
CA LEU A 28 13.94 -14.10 49.69
C LEU A 28 12.49 -14.58 49.89
N ALA A 29 12.30 -15.78 50.45
CA ALA A 29 10.95 -16.28 50.76
C ALA A 29 10.25 -15.39 51.81
N ALA A 30 10.99 -14.97 52.86
CA ALA A 30 10.46 -14.06 53.87
C ALA A 30 10.13 -12.66 53.29
N LEU A 31 10.86 -12.22 52.31
CA LEU A 31 10.61 -10.94 51.58
C LEU A 31 9.57 -11.06 50.46
N GLY A 32 9.01 -12.24 50.20
CA GLY A 32 8.05 -12.49 49.14
C GLY A 32 8.63 -12.32 47.72
N ILE A 33 9.95 -12.47 47.57
CA ILE A 33 10.66 -12.26 46.28
C ILE A 33 11.00 -13.61 45.64
N PRO A 34 10.49 -13.90 44.42
CA PRO A 34 10.85 -15.11 43.69
C PRO A 34 12.36 -15.20 43.44
N ARG A 35 12.94 -16.37 43.72
CA ARG A 35 14.38 -16.66 43.54
C ARG A 35 14.86 -16.28 42.14
N ARG A 36 14.09 -16.62 41.08
CA ARG A 36 14.42 -16.31 39.70
C ARG A 36 14.54 -14.80 39.46
N THR A 37 13.70 -13.99 40.10
CA THR A 37 13.71 -12.52 39.99
C THR A 37 14.96 -11.92 40.60
N TYR A 38 15.36 -12.39 41.79
CA TYR A 38 16.57 -11.94 42.48
C TYR A 38 17.85 -12.24 41.69
N TYR A 39 18.02 -13.50 41.20
CA TYR A 39 19.21 -13.84 40.42
C TYR A 39 19.24 -13.16 39.05
N ARG A 40 18.10 -12.81 38.46
CA ARG A 40 18.04 -11.96 37.28
C ARG A 40 18.59 -10.57 37.59
N TRP A 41 18.19 -9.94 38.69
CA TRP A 41 18.71 -8.64 39.09
C TRP A 41 20.23 -8.65 39.28
N LEU A 42 20.74 -9.68 39.99
CA LEU A 42 22.19 -9.83 40.19
C LEU A 42 22.93 -9.96 38.85
N LYS A 43 22.36 -10.68 37.91
CA LYS A 43 22.94 -10.80 36.57
C LYS A 43 22.89 -9.50 35.82
N GLU A 44 21.80 -8.78 35.89
CA GLU A 44 21.65 -7.44 35.28
C GLU A 44 22.62 -6.44 35.90
N GLU A 45 22.82 -6.48 37.22
CA GLU A 45 23.77 -5.60 37.91
C GLU A 45 25.25 -5.97 37.62
N ALA A 46 25.57 -7.25 37.54
CA ALA A 46 26.88 -7.70 37.12
C ALA A 46 27.20 -7.33 35.66
N TRP A 47 26.19 -7.43 34.77
CA TRP A 47 26.28 -6.98 33.40
C TRP A 47 26.49 -5.47 33.30
N ALA A 48 25.74 -4.68 34.07
CA ALA A 48 25.88 -3.22 34.09
C ALA A 48 27.26 -2.74 34.55
N ARG A 49 27.95 -3.53 35.40
CA ARG A 49 29.32 -3.24 35.83
C ARG A 49 30.38 -3.70 34.83
N ALA A 50 30.08 -4.72 34.02
CA ALA A 50 31.03 -5.35 33.11
C ALA A 50 30.99 -4.76 31.68
N LEU A 51 29.94 -4.03 31.34
CA LEU A 51 29.77 -3.44 30.01
C LEU A 51 30.21 -1.96 30.02
N PRO A 52 30.83 -1.47 28.93
CA PRO A 52 30.95 -0.04 28.69
C PRO A 52 29.57 0.61 28.76
N VAL A 53 29.50 1.87 29.13
CA VAL A 53 28.27 2.63 29.41
C VAL A 53 27.27 2.62 28.25
N ASP A 54 27.73 2.41 27.02
CA ASP A 54 26.92 2.18 25.84
C ASP A 54 27.33 0.86 25.16
N PRO A 55 26.52 -0.19 25.24
CA PRO A 55 26.78 -1.36 24.41
C PRO A 55 26.71 -0.96 22.94
N VAL A 56 27.85 -1.06 22.27
CA VAL A 56 27.94 -0.84 20.84
C VAL A 56 26.92 -1.77 20.19
N LYS A 57 25.86 -1.19 19.64
CA LYS A 57 24.85 -1.99 18.92
C LYS A 57 25.55 -2.71 17.78
N PRO A 58 25.38 -4.02 17.64
CA PRO A 58 26.00 -4.74 16.53
C PRO A 58 25.53 -4.12 15.21
N VAL A 59 26.47 -3.88 14.31
CA VAL A 59 26.17 -3.35 12.98
C VAL A 59 25.17 -4.27 12.29
N GLN A 60 24.05 -3.68 11.86
CA GLN A 60 23.03 -4.38 11.10
C GLN A 60 23.31 -4.20 9.61
N PRO A 61 23.77 -5.24 8.89
CA PRO A 61 24.24 -5.09 7.50
C PRO A 61 23.21 -4.48 6.54
N TYR A 62 21.94 -4.66 6.84
CA TYR A 62 20.81 -4.22 5.99
C TYR A 62 20.02 -3.07 6.61
N GLU A 63 20.53 -2.43 7.65
CA GLU A 63 19.88 -1.26 8.22
C GLU A 63 19.80 -0.14 7.18
N ALA A 64 18.66 0.58 7.19
CA ALA A 64 18.48 1.73 6.32
C ALA A 64 19.54 2.79 6.62
N LEU A 65 20.15 3.33 5.57
CA LEU A 65 21.18 4.36 5.70
C LEU A 65 20.56 5.66 6.24
N PRO A 66 21.34 6.53 6.90
CA PRO A 66 20.84 7.80 7.44
C PRO A 66 20.14 8.66 6.38
N GLU A 67 20.71 8.75 5.18
CA GLU A 67 20.12 9.47 4.04
C GLU A 67 18.80 8.85 3.57
N GLU A 68 18.67 7.52 3.57
CA GLU A 68 17.41 6.84 3.24
C GLU A 68 16.34 7.10 4.31
N LYS A 69 16.72 7.10 5.60
CA LYS A 69 15.79 7.44 6.70
C LYS A 69 15.31 8.88 6.56
N GLN A 70 16.22 9.80 6.25
CA GLN A 70 15.87 11.21 6.04
C GLN A 70 14.95 11.38 4.84
N ALA A 71 15.24 10.73 3.71
CA ALA A 71 14.40 10.76 2.50
C ALA A 71 12.98 10.27 2.78
N VAL A 72 12.80 9.21 3.60
CA VAL A 72 11.48 8.73 4.02
C VAL A 72 10.73 9.79 4.82
N LEU A 73 11.40 10.45 5.77
CA LEU A 73 10.78 11.47 6.62
C LEU A 73 10.37 12.71 5.81
N ASP A 74 11.21 13.14 4.89
CA ASP A 74 10.93 14.30 4.04
C ASP A 74 9.82 14.00 3.02
N TYR A 75 9.78 12.78 2.50
CA TYR A 75 8.68 12.32 1.64
C TYR A 75 7.35 12.27 2.40
N ALA A 76 7.35 11.76 3.63
CA ALA A 76 6.17 11.70 4.46
C ALA A 76 5.60 13.08 4.82
N ARG A 77 6.48 14.08 5.05
CA ARG A 77 6.06 15.47 5.32
C ARG A 77 5.41 16.13 4.10
N ARG A 78 5.89 15.81 2.89
CA ARG A 78 5.32 16.31 1.63
C ARG A 78 4.01 15.61 1.24
N HIS A 79 3.82 14.37 1.71
CA HIS A 79 2.68 13.52 1.37
C HIS A 79 2.03 12.90 2.62
N PRO A 80 1.46 13.72 3.52
CA PRO A 80 0.90 13.24 4.80
C PRO A 80 -0.33 12.35 4.63
N GLU A 81 -1.00 12.41 3.47
CA GLU A 81 -2.17 11.61 3.11
C GLU A 81 -1.81 10.16 2.76
N LEU A 82 -0.55 9.89 2.39
CA LEU A 82 -0.14 8.58 1.93
C LEU A 82 0.08 7.60 3.09
N ARG A 83 -0.36 6.38 2.88
CA ARG A 83 -0.07 5.28 3.82
C ARG A 83 1.32 4.70 3.54
N HIS A 84 1.99 4.23 4.60
CA HIS A 84 3.35 3.70 4.53
C HIS A 84 3.59 2.67 3.41
N ARG A 85 2.60 1.83 3.06
CA ARG A 85 2.74 0.83 1.98
C ARG A 85 2.72 1.47 0.60
N GLU A 86 1.81 2.40 0.37
CA GLU A 86 1.73 3.17 -0.87
C GLU A 86 2.97 4.05 -1.01
N MET A 87 3.33 4.76 0.06
CA MET A 87 4.53 5.59 0.11
C MET A 87 5.79 4.79 -0.23
N ALA A 88 5.96 3.59 0.33
CA ALA A 88 7.13 2.75 0.03
C ALA A 88 7.25 2.44 -1.46
N TRP A 89 6.14 2.10 -2.12
CA TRP A 89 6.16 1.79 -3.55
C TRP A 89 6.33 3.02 -4.43
N ARG A 90 5.74 4.16 -4.06
CA ARG A 90 5.98 5.43 -4.76
C ARG A 90 7.46 5.82 -4.70
N MET A 91 8.07 5.77 -3.52
CA MET A 91 9.50 6.06 -3.37
C MET A 91 10.41 5.12 -4.18
N VAL A 92 10.03 3.84 -4.34
CA VAL A 92 10.75 2.90 -5.22
C VAL A 92 10.58 3.28 -6.69
N ASP A 93 9.37 3.64 -7.12
CA ASP A 93 9.07 4.01 -8.51
C ASP A 93 9.73 5.34 -8.90
N GLU A 94 9.84 6.27 -7.95
CA GLU A 94 10.43 7.61 -8.12
C GLU A 94 11.95 7.65 -7.80
N ASP A 95 12.56 6.51 -7.51
CA ASP A 95 13.98 6.36 -7.13
C ASP A 95 14.41 7.22 -5.92
N VAL A 96 13.47 7.56 -5.04
CA VAL A 96 13.74 8.35 -3.82
C VAL A 96 14.40 7.50 -2.74
N ALA A 97 13.82 6.34 -2.44
CA ALA A 97 14.37 5.37 -1.49
C ALA A 97 13.80 3.97 -1.75
N CYS A 98 14.68 2.98 -1.90
CA CYS A 98 14.28 1.59 -2.17
C CYS A 98 14.23 0.79 -0.86
N LEU A 99 13.18 1.01 -0.07
CA LEU A 99 12.96 0.37 1.23
C LEU A 99 11.69 -0.48 1.24
N SER A 100 11.70 -1.57 2.02
CA SER A 100 10.48 -2.35 2.23
C SER A 100 9.43 -1.54 3.01
N ALA A 101 8.16 -1.79 2.75
CA ALA A 101 7.06 -1.15 3.46
C ALA A 101 7.14 -1.32 4.99
N SER A 102 7.70 -2.43 5.47
CA SER A 102 7.92 -2.67 6.91
C SER A 102 9.01 -1.78 7.48
N THR A 103 10.06 -1.49 6.70
CA THR A 103 11.13 -0.58 7.10
C THR A 103 10.63 0.86 7.12
N VAL A 104 9.92 1.29 6.08
CA VAL A 104 9.25 2.60 6.02
C VAL A 104 8.33 2.79 7.24
N TYR A 105 7.48 1.79 7.55
CA TYR A 105 6.61 1.84 8.73
C TYR A 105 7.39 2.07 10.04
N ARG A 106 8.53 1.36 10.23
CA ARG A 106 9.35 1.52 11.45
C ARG A 106 9.92 2.92 11.56
N ILE A 107 10.48 3.45 10.47
CA ILE A 107 11.03 4.83 10.42
C ILE A 107 9.93 5.85 10.75
N LEU A 108 8.75 5.75 10.13
CA LEU A 108 7.63 6.64 10.40
C LEU A 108 7.10 6.52 11.83
N LYS A 109 7.11 5.30 12.39
CA LYS A 109 6.67 5.06 13.76
C LYS A 109 7.61 5.71 14.78
N GLU A 110 8.92 5.60 14.58
CA GLU A 110 9.95 6.25 15.40
C GLU A 110 9.80 7.77 15.39
N ALA A 111 9.43 8.36 14.24
CA ALA A 111 9.21 9.78 14.07
C ALA A 111 7.77 10.27 14.40
N ASN A 112 6.88 9.40 14.89
CA ASN A 112 5.47 9.68 15.12
C ASN A 112 4.70 10.21 13.89
N LEU A 113 5.11 9.81 12.68
CA LEU A 113 4.50 10.20 11.39
C LEU A 113 3.62 9.12 10.77
N VAL A 114 3.21 8.11 11.54
CA VAL A 114 2.30 7.06 11.03
C VAL A 114 0.89 7.62 10.89
N CYS A 115 0.36 7.60 9.66
CA CYS A 115 -1.04 7.97 9.41
C CYS A 115 -1.99 7.07 10.20
N PRO A 116 -2.90 7.64 11.04
CA PRO A 116 -3.85 6.87 11.82
C PRO A 116 -4.78 6.04 10.91
N TRP A 117 -4.89 4.75 11.19
CA TRP A 117 -5.76 3.87 10.43
C TRP A 117 -6.57 2.95 11.33
N ARG A 118 -7.90 2.98 11.15
CA ARG A 118 -8.80 2.01 11.79
C ARG A 118 -8.98 0.80 10.87
N ARG A 119 -8.63 -0.38 11.36
CA ARG A 119 -8.84 -1.65 10.65
C ARG A 119 -10.34 -1.93 10.51
N ARG A 120 -10.86 -1.92 9.28
CA ARG A 120 -12.23 -2.39 9.00
C ARG A 120 -12.24 -3.92 8.99
N LYS A 121 -13.30 -4.52 9.57
CA LYS A 121 -13.51 -5.97 9.49
C LYS A 121 -13.62 -6.37 8.01
N LYS A 122 -12.88 -7.39 7.61
CA LYS A 122 -13.05 -7.99 6.28
C LYS A 122 -14.42 -8.66 6.25
N ARG A 123 -15.28 -8.27 5.29
CA ARG A 123 -16.43 -9.09 4.91
C ARG A 123 -15.92 -10.24 4.04
N SER A 124 -16.42 -11.45 4.28
CA SER A 124 -16.17 -12.58 3.38
C SER A 124 -16.79 -12.26 2.03
N ARG A 125 -16.02 -12.38 0.96
CA ARG A 125 -16.55 -12.31 -0.41
C ARG A 125 -17.02 -13.69 -0.80
N GLY A 126 -18.20 -13.76 -1.45
CA GLY A 126 -18.63 -14.95 -2.17
C GLY A 126 -17.56 -15.37 -3.21
N ALA A 127 -17.56 -16.63 -3.57
CA ALA A 127 -16.60 -17.21 -4.50
C ALA A 127 -17.03 -16.97 -5.97
N ASP A 128 -17.25 -15.72 -6.37
CA ASP A 128 -17.38 -15.42 -7.80
C ASP A 128 -16.04 -15.56 -8.49
N GLU A 129 -16.06 -16.20 -9.65
CA GLU A 129 -14.89 -16.39 -10.47
C GLU A 129 -14.39 -15.04 -10.97
N LYS A 130 -13.18 -14.67 -10.55
CA LYS A 130 -12.57 -13.39 -10.91
C LYS A 130 -12.02 -13.44 -12.33
N PRO A 131 -12.17 -12.36 -13.11
CA PRO A 131 -11.55 -12.27 -14.42
C PRO A 131 -10.02 -12.44 -14.31
N GLN A 132 -9.43 -13.14 -15.30
CA GLN A 132 -8.01 -13.49 -15.35
C GLN A 132 -7.22 -12.61 -16.31
N LYS A 133 -7.90 -11.89 -17.19
CA LYS A 133 -7.30 -11.02 -18.22
C LYS A 133 -8.13 -9.75 -18.44
N VAL A 134 -7.51 -8.78 -19.11
CA VAL A 134 -8.18 -7.54 -19.50
C VAL A 134 -9.31 -7.82 -20.51
N ASN A 135 -10.37 -7.01 -20.42
CA ASN A 135 -11.54 -7.08 -21.30
C ASN A 135 -12.28 -8.43 -21.27
N GLU A 136 -12.20 -9.15 -20.15
CA GLU A 136 -12.99 -10.33 -19.90
C GLU A 136 -14.34 -9.97 -19.27
N ARG A 137 -14.32 -9.09 -18.27
CA ARG A 137 -15.50 -8.55 -17.62
C ARG A 137 -15.34 -7.06 -17.32
N TRP A 138 -16.31 -6.27 -17.75
CA TRP A 138 -16.44 -4.87 -17.36
C TRP A 138 -17.55 -4.72 -16.32
N VAL A 139 -17.31 -3.89 -15.34
CA VAL A 139 -18.31 -3.52 -14.33
C VAL A 139 -18.73 -2.06 -14.56
N THR A 140 -20.02 -1.78 -14.44
CA THR A 140 -20.56 -0.43 -14.60
C THR A 140 -21.46 -0.06 -13.43
N ASP A 141 -21.44 1.22 -13.07
CA ASP A 141 -22.24 1.79 -12.00
C ASP A 141 -22.52 3.27 -12.25
N LEU A 142 -23.49 3.81 -11.55
CA LEU A 142 -23.92 5.19 -11.61
C LEU A 142 -23.69 5.89 -10.28
N MET A 143 -23.19 7.11 -10.35
CA MET A 143 -22.97 7.99 -9.20
C MET A 143 -23.67 9.33 -9.43
N GLN A 144 -24.51 9.74 -8.51
CA GLN A 144 -25.12 11.07 -8.53
C GLN A 144 -24.08 12.14 -8.18
N VAL A 145 -24.11 13.26 -8.92
CA VAL A 145 -23.25 14.43 -8.73
C VAL A 145 -24.06 15.70 -8.88
N GLN A 146 -23.71 16.71 -8.10
CA GLN A 146 -24.31 18.05 -8.20
C GLN A 146 -23.48 18.91 -9.15
N VAL A 147 -24.14 19.50 -10.17
CA VAL A 147 -23.48 20.39 -11.14
C VAL A 147 -24.32 21.67 -11.26
N GLY A 148 -23.78 22.80 -10.81
CA GLY A 148 -24.57 24.00 -10.61
C GLY A 148 -25.74 23.73 -9.65
N GLU A 149 -26.94 24.11 -10.07
CA GLU A 149 -28.16 23.86 -9.32
C GLU A 149 -28.83 22.50 -9.68
N GLY A 150 -28.28 21.77 -10.67
CA GLY A 150 -28.88 20.54 -11.19
C GLY A 150 -28.23 19.28 -10.67
N THR A 151 -29.01 18.21 -10.63
CA THR A 151 -28.54 16.85 -10.32
C THR A 151 -28.24 16.10 -11.60
N TYR A 152 -27.05 15.53 -11.69
CA TYR A 152 -26.55 14.77 -12.84
C TYR A 152 -26.01 13.42 -12.38
N PHE A 153 -25.64 12.57 -13.31
CA PHE A 153 -25.16 11.23 -13.03
C PHE A 153 -23.80 11.00 -13.72
N VAL A 154 -22.86 10.41 -13.01
CA VAL A 154 -21.62 9.92 -13.59
C VAL A 154 -21.76 8.43 -13.81
N ILE A 155 -21.63 7.99 -15.06
CA ILE A 155 -21.45 6.58 -15.40
C ILE A 155 -19.97 6.28 -15.57
N SER A 156 -19.56 5.08 -15.17
CA SER A 156 -18.23 4.56 -15.49
C SER A 156 -18.30 3.10 -15.90
N PHE A 157 -17.54 2.74 -16.90
CA PHE A 157 -17.24 1.35 -17.28
C PHE A 157 -15.80 1.04 -16.89
N MET A 158 -15.61 0.03 -16.10
CA MET A 158 -14.28 -0.33 -15.59
C MET A 158 -13.97 -1.79 -15.88
N ASP A 159 -12.81 -2.05 -16.44
CA ASP A 159 -12.28 -3.41 -16.54
C ASP A 159 -11.99 -3.98 -15.14
N GLU A 160 -12.68 -5.08 -14.79
CA GLU A 160 -12.58 -5.61 -13.43
C GLU A 160 -11.22 -6.22 -13.11
N TYR A 161 -10.50 -6.75 -14.09
CA TYR A 161 -9.18 -7.32 -13.89
C TYR A 161 -8.14 -6.25 -13.55
N SER A 162 -8.01 -5.24 -14.40
CA SER A 162 -7.02 -4.17 -14.30
C SER A 162 -7.46 -3.00 -13.41
N ARG A 163 -8.75 -2.88 -13.08
CA ARG A 163 -9.35 -1.70 -12.43
C ARG A 163 -9.29 -0.44 -13.28
N TYR A 164 -8.97 -0.54 -14.57
CA TYR A 164 -8.89 0.58 -15.49
C TYR A 164 -10.29 1.05 -15.89
N ILE A 165 -10.56 2.35 -15.75
CA ILE A 165 -11.82 2.94 -16.21
C ILE A 165 -11.68 3.20 -17.69
N VAL A 166 -12.37 2.38 -18.50
CA VAL A 166 -12.30 2.40 -19.96
C VAL A 166 -13.15 3.52 -20.56
N HIS A 167 -14.27 3.86 -19.91
CA HIS A 167 -15.16 4.95 -20.29
C HIS A 167 -15.79 5.60 -19.07
N HIS A 168 -16.04 6.90 -19.15
CA HIS A 168 -16.73 7.70 -18.16
C HIS A 168 -17.44 8.89 -18.81
N GLU A 169 -18.58 9.26 -18.26
CA GLU A 169 -19.36 10.37 -18.80
C GLU A 169 -20.25 10.99 -17.71
N VAL A 170 -20.55 12.28 -17.83
CA VAL A 170 -21.58 12.95 -17.03
C VAL A 170 -22.87 12.95 -17.83
N LEU A 171 -23.92 12.33 -17.29
CA LEU A 171 -25.21 12.13 -17.93
C LEU A 171 -26.27 13.05 -17.33
N THR A 172 -27.21 13.49 -18.18
CA THR A 172 -28.40 14.25 -17.77
C THR A 172 -29.55 13.37 -17.29
N GLY A 173 -29.52 12.08 -17.62
CA GLY A 173 -30.56 11.10 -17.26
C GLY A 173 -30.00 9.69 -17.15
N ILE A 174 -30.80 8.76 -16.67
CA ILE A 174 -30.46 7.35 -16.47
C ILE A 174 -31.44 6.41 -17.20
N ASP A 175 -32.13 6.92 -18.21
CA ASP A 175 -32.99 6.14 -19.07
C ASP A 175 -32.20 5.18 -19.98
N GLY A 176 -32.93 4.20 -20.59
CA GLY A 176 -32.30 3.17 -21.41
C GLY A 176 -31.57 3.73 -22.65
N ILE A 177 -32.07 4.79 -23.27
CA ILE A 177 -31.41 5.41 -24.43
C ILE A 177 -30.10 6.07 -24.02
N THR A 178 -30.10 6.86 -22.95
CA THR A 178 -28.90 7.53 -22.42
C THR A 178 -27.83 6.52 -22.04
N LEU A 179 -28.18 5.43 -21.33
CA LEU A 179 -27.24 4.39 -20.97
C LEU A 179 -26.76 3.59 -22.18
N SER A 180 -27.60 3.35 -23.19
CA SER A 180 -27.19 2.65 -24.43
C SER A 180 -26.16 3.45 -25.22
N LEU A 181 -26.32 4.76 -25.34
CA LEU A 181 -25.35 5.64 -25.98
C LEU A 181 -24.00 5.67 -25.25
N SER A 182 -24.03 5.66 -23.92
CA SER A 182 -22.80 5.59 -23.12
C SER A 182 -22.11 4.21 -23.24
N ALA A 183 -22.89 3.13 -23.28
CA ALA A 183 -22.37 1.78 -23.53
C ALA A 183 -21.72 1.68 -24.94
N GLN A 184 -22.36 2.26 -25.97
CA GLN A 184 -21.81 2.33 -27.32
C GLN A 184 -20.42 2.99 -27.32
N LYS A 185 -20.28 4.17 -26.68
CA LYS A 185 -19.00 4.88 -26.54
C LYS A 185 -17.96 4.04 -25.78
N ALA A 186 -18.37 3.32 -24.73
CA ALA A 186 -17.48 2.40 -24.01
C ALA A 186 -16.99 1.27 -24.92
N ILE A 187 -17.89 0.64 -25.70
CA ILE A 187 -17.55 -0.43 -26.64
C ILE A 187 -16.58 0.06 -27.75
N GLU A 188 -16.70 1.31 -28.16
CA GLU A 188 -15.80 1.94 -29.15
C GLU A 188 -14.37 2.07 -28.67
N THR A 189 -14.12 2.01 -27.35
CA THR A 189 -12.75 2.00 -26.78
C THR A 189 -12.04 0.65 -26.90
N LEU A 190 -12.77 -0.43 -27.24
CA LEU A 190 -12.16 -1.76 -27.39
C LEU A 190 -11.17 -1.78 -28.54
N PRO A 191 -10.03 -2.50 -28.39
CA PRO A 191 -9.11 -2.74 -29.48
C PRO A 191 -9.81 -3.44 -30.64
N ARG A 192 -9.52 -3.00 -31.86
CA ARG A 192 -10.12 -3.55 -33.07
C ARG A 192 -9.11 -4.35 -33.88
N GLY A 193 -9.57 -5.45 -34.48
CA GLY A 193 -8.80 -6.24 -35.41
C GLY A 193 -8.68 -5.59 -36.79
N ALA A 194 -7.98 -6.25 -37.69
CA ALA A 194 -7.84 -5.80 -39.09
C ALA A 194 -9.19 -5.78 -39.85
N ASP A 195 -10.17 -6.54 -39.39
CA ASP A 195 -11.56 -6.60 -39.88
C ASP A 195 -12.44 -5.47 -39.32
N GLY A 196 -11.88 -4.59 -38.48
CA GLY A 196 -12.60 -3.50 -37.83
C GLY A 196 -13.50 -3.93 -36.66
N LEU A 197 -13.55 -5.21 -36.33
CA LEU A 197 -14.35 -5.73 -35.22
C LEU A 197 -13.57 -5.68 -33.90
N PRO A 198 -14.24 -5.53 -32.75
CA PRO A 198 -13.59 -5.62 -31.45
C PRO A 198 -12.90 -6.97 -31.26
N THR A 199 -11.64 -6.94 -30.83
CA THR A 199 -10.83 -8.16 -30.55
C THR A 199 -11.19 -8.83 -29.24
N ALA A 200 -11.97 -8.15 -28.39
CA ALA A 200 -12.46 -8.66 -27.11
C ALA A 200 -13.97 -8.40 -26.98
N ARG A 201 -14.64 -9.27 -26.25
CA ARG A 201 -16.09 -9.20 -25.98
C ARG A 201 -16.32 -9.34 -24.48
N PRO A 202 -16.12 -8.26 -23.69
CA PRO A 202 -16.33 -8.31 -22.26
C PRO A 202 -17.79 -8.61 -21.91
N VAL A 203 -18.00 -9.36 -20.83
CA VAL A 203 -19.30 -9.43 -20.19
C VAL A 203 -19.48 -8.14 -19.38
N ILE A 204 -20.58 -7.41 -19.66
CA ILE A 204 -20.91 -6.18 -18.89
C ILE A 204 -21.68 -6.59 -17.64
N GLN A 205 -21.12 -6.26 -16.47
CA GLN A 205 -21.80 -6.46 -15.19
C GLN A 205 -22.37 -5.14 -14.68
N SER A 206 -23.67 -5.12 -14.35
CA SER A 206 -24.34 -3.95 -13.76
C SER A 206 -25.19 -4.35 -12.57
N ASP A 207 -25.70 -3.36 -11.85
CA ASP A 207 -26.81 -3.54 -10.93
C ASP A 207 -28.14 -3.80 -11.67
N ASN A 208 -29.27 -3.80 -10.93
CA ASN A 208 -30.61 -4.02 -11.46
C ASN A 208 -31.33 -2.68 -11.76
N GLY A 209 -30.62 -1.60 -11.99
CA GLY A 209 -31.19 -0.30 -12.34
C GLY A 209 -32.03 -0.36 -13.62
N SER A 210 -33.16 0.40 -13.67
CA SER A 210 -34.13 0.36 -14.77
C SER A 210 -33.50 0.64 -16.14
N GLY A 211 -32.51 1.53 -16.22
CA GLY A 211 -31.80 1.84 -17.46
C GLY A 211 -30.99 0.67 -18.02
N TYR A 212 -30.41 -0.17 -17.15
CA TYR A 212 -29.62 -1.35 -17.58
C TYR A 212 -30.50 -2.53 -18.03
N ILE A 213 -31.77 -2.56 -17.64
CA ILE A 213 -32.73 -3.59 -18.09
C ILE A 213 -33.59 -3.13 -19.27
N ALA A 214 -33.44 -1.88 -19.68
CA ALA A 214 -34.18 -1.31 -20.81
C ALA A 214 -33.81 -2.01 -22.12
N ARG A 215 -34.80 -2.10 -23.01
CA ARG A 215 -34.69 -2.80 -24.30
C ARG A 215 -33.54 -2.20 -25.15
N GLU A 216 -33.43 -0.90 -25.16
CA GLU A 216 -32.44 -0.14 -25.93
C GLU A 216 -31.03 -0.50 -25.50
N TYR A 217 -30.78 -0.57 -24.17
CA TYR A 217 -29.49 -0.95 -23.62
C TYR A 217 -29.12 -2.39 -23.98
N LEU A 218 -30.03 -3.32 -23.78
CA LEU A 218 -29.82 -4.73 -24.10
C LEU A 218 -29.63 -4.97 -25.61
N GLN A 219 -30.29 -4.17 -26.45
CA GLN A 219 -30.15 -4.24 -27.90
C GLN A 219 -28.72 -3.86 -28.34
N VAL A 220 -28.16 -2.77 -27.82
CA VAL A 220 -26.78 -2.37 -28.11
C VAL A 220 -25.78 -3.46 -27.72
N LEU A 221 -25.90 -4.04 -26.54
CA LEU A 221 -25.02 -5.12 -26.11
C LEU A 221 -25.11 -6.33 -27.06
N LYS A 222 -26.33 -6.72 -27.46
CA LYS A 222 -26.58 -7.83 -28.36
C LYS A 222 -25.99 -7.59 -29.76
N GLU A 223 -26.15 -6.38 -30.32
CA GLU A 223 -25.61 -6.00 -31.63
C GLU A 223 -24.10 -6.10 -31.68
N HIS A 224 -23.43 -5.83 -30.55
CA HIS A 224 -21.98 -5.99 -30.42
C HIS A 224 -21.52 -7.37 -29.92
N GLY A 225 -22.45 -8.29 -29.71
CA GLY A 225 -22.17 -9.66 -29.24
C GLY A 225 -21.62 -9.71 -27.82
N LEU A 226 -22.00 -8.77 -26.96
CA LEU A 226 -21.57 -8.68 -25.57
C LEU A 226 -22.58 -9.36 -24.64
N GLY A 227 -22.07 -10.10 -23.64
CA GLY A 227 -22.86 -10.65 -22.57
C GLY A 227 -23.25 -9.59 -21.54
N HIS A 228 -24.43 -9.75 -20.92
CA HIS A 228 -24.86 -8.94 -19.79
C HIS A 228 -25.05 -9.79 -18.54
N HIS A 229 -24.37 -9.46 -17.46
CA HIS A 229 -24.51 -10.08 -16.14
C HIS A 229 -25.11 -9.05 -15.19
N ARG A 230 -26.27 -9.36 -14.61
CA ARG A 230 -26.86 -8.55 -13.54
C ARG A 230 -26.52 -9.17 -12.19
N ILE A 231 -26.08 -8.33 -11.24
CA ILE A 231 -25.83 -8.81 -9.88
C ILE A 231 -27.12 -9.39 -9.28
N LYS A 232 -26.97 -10.36 -8.39
CA LYS A 232 -28.11 -10.95 -7.69
C LYS A 232 -28.80 -9.89 -6.80
N PRO A 233 -30.12 -9.89 -6.73
CA PRO A 233 -30.83 -9.03 -5.79
C PRO A 233 -30.28 -9.21 -4.36
N HIS A 234 -30.10 -8.12 -3.66
CA HIS A 234 -29.56 -8.08 -2.29
C HIS A 234 -28.12 -8.61 -2.12
N CYS A 235 -27.32 -8.71 -3.20
CA CYS A 235 -25.92 -9.09 -3.18
C CYS A 235 -24.99 -7.91 -3.62
N PRO A 236 -24.95 -6.79 -2.89
CA PRO A 236 -24.15 -5.61 -3.26
C PRO A 236 -22.64 -5.91 -3.28
N GLU A 237 -22.20 -6.97 -2.62
CA GLU A 237 -20.79 -7.40 -2.63
C GLU A 237 -20.30 -7.79 -4.03
N GLU A 238 -21.17 -8.23 -4.94
CA GLU A 238 -20.83 -8.52 -6.32
C GLU A 238 -20.41 -7.26 -7.09
N ASN A 239 -20.95 -6.08 -6.71
CA ASN A 239 -20.60 -4.78 -7.31
C ASN A 239 -19.52 -4.00 -6.52
N GLY A 240 -19.00 -4.58 -5.45
CA GLY A 240 -18.09 -3.88 -4.52
C GLY A 240 -16.81 -3.35 -5.12
N VAL A 241 -16.44 -3.79 -6.33
CA VAL A 241 -15.25 -3.31 -7.06
C VAL A 241 -15.53 -1.93 -7.63
N ILE A 242 -16.62 -1.78 -8.40
CA ILE A 242 -16.96 -0.50 -9.02
C ILE A 242 -17.45 0.51 -7.97
N GLU A 243 -18.22 0.09 -6.96
CA GLU A 243 -18.62 0.95 -5.85
C GLU A 243 -17.41 1.60 -5.16
N ARG A 244 -16.34 0.82 -4.97
CA ARG A 244 -15.09 1.35 -4.38
C ARG A 244 -14.44 2.38 -5.28
N SER A 245 -14.44 2.20 -6.59
CA SER A 245 -13.88 3.17 -7.53
C SER A 245 -14.73 4.42 -7.60
N MET A 246 -16.06 4.29 -7.65
CA MET A 246 -17.01 5.42 -7.61
C MET A 246 -16.82 6.27 -6.35
N ARG A 247 -16.62 5.62 -5.20
CA ARG A 247 -16.28 6.34 -3.97
C ARG A 247 -14.97 7.12 -4.11
N THR A 248 -13.95 6.53 -4.71
CA THR A 248 -12.67 7.21 -4.92
C THR A 248 -12.81 8.41 -5.86
N LEU A 249 -13.61 8.29 -6.94
CA LEU A 249 -13.91 9.41 -7.83
C LEU A 249 -14.67 10.51 -7.09
N ARG A 250 -15.66 10.14 -6.26
CA ARG A 250 -16.42 11.09 -5.45
C ARG A 250 -15.51 11.83 -4.46
N GLU A 251 -14.67 11.11 -3.71
CA GLU A 251 -13.69 11.68 -2.78
C GLU A 251 -12.71 12.64 -3.49
N ALA A 252 -12.32 12.34 -4.74
CA ALA A 252 -11.43 13.17 -5.54
C ALA A 252 -12.13 14.40 -6.19
N LEU A 253 -13.45 14.36 -6.33
CA LEU A 253 -14.26 15.49 -6.79
C LEU A 253 -14.79 16.33 -5.61
N GLU A 254 -14.66 15.86 -4.38
CA GLU A 254 -15.11 16.56 -3.18
C GLU A 254 -14.35 17.89 -3.03
N GLY A 255 -15.10 18.97 -2.86
CA GLY A 255 -14.54 20.32 -2.78
C GLY A 255 -14.25 20.99 -4.12
N GLU A 256 -14.46 20.29 -5.25
CA GLU A 256 -14.37 20.90 -6.59
C GLU A 256 -15.69 21.60 -6.97
N GLU A 257 -15.62 22.84 -7.39
CA GLU A 257 -16.79 23.53 -7.95
C GLU A 257 -17.12 22.98 -9.35
N LEU A 258 -18.36 22.53 -9.57
CA LEU A 258 -18.86 22.03 -10.84
C LEU A 258 -19.96 22.96 -11.37
N PRO A 259 -19.60 24.13 -11.94
CA PRO A 259 -20.57 25.17 -12.28
C PRO A 259 -21.47 24.79 -13.49
N ASN A 260 -20.99 23.94 -14.38
CA ASN A 260 -21.71 23.48 -15.56
C ASN A 260 -21.18 22.11 -16.03
N LEU A 261 -21.92 21.49 -16.98
CA LEU A 261 -21.59 20.17 -17.52
C LEU A 261 -20.21 20.08 -18.15
N VAL A 262 -19.76 21.12 -18.86
CA VAL A 262 -18.46 21.13 -19.54
C VAL A 262 -17.34 21.04 -18.51
N GLU A 263 -17.42 21.84 -17.46
CA GLU A 263 -16.45 21.80 -16.36
C GLU A 263 -16.53 20.49 -15.56
N ALA A 264 -17.73 19.98 -15.31
CA ALA A 264 -17.93 18.70 -14.65
C ALA A 264 -17.26 17.57 -15.46
N GLN A 265 -17.50 17.50 -16.77
CA GLN A 265 -16.87 16.50 -17.64
C GLN A 265 -15.35 16.66 -17.69
N ARG A 266 -14.83 17.89 -17.77
CA ARG A 266 -13.39 18.17 -17.77
C ARG A 266 -12.71 17.73 -16.48
N LYS A 267 -13.32 18.05 -15.32
CA LYS A 267 -12.79 17.67 -14.01
C LYS A 267 -12.87 16.16 -13.79
N LEU A 268 -13.98 15.52 -14.17
CA LEU A 268 -14.11 14.07 -14.14
C LEU A 268 -13.04 13.39 -14.99
N ALA A 269 -12.78 13.87 -16.21
CA ALA A 269 -11.73 13.33 -17.07
C ALA A 269 -10.34 13.44 -16.43
N ARG A 270 -10.04 14.56 -15.75
CA ARG A 270 -8.79 14.73 -14.97
C ARG A 270 -8.68 13.72 -13.84
N VAL A 271 -9.75 13.54 -13.05
CA VAL A 271 -9.79 12.60 -11.93
C VAL A 271 -9.66 11.16 -12.42
N VAL A 272 -10.33 10.78 -13.52
CA VAL A 272 -10.20 9.45 -14.11
C VAL A 272 -8.81 9.21 -14.66
N ARG A 273 -8.17 10.21 -15.29
CA ARG A 273 -6.77 10.10 -15.71
C ARG A 273 -5.86 9.83 -14.51
N TRP A 274 -5.96 10.63 -13.46
CA TRP A 274 -5.21 10.40 -12.23
C TRP A 274 -5.47 8.99 -11.66
N TYR A 275 -6.74 8.54 -11.64
CA TYR A 275 -7.12 7.22 -11.17
C TYR A 275 -6.45 6.10 -11.96
N ASN A 276 -6.43 6.22 -13.28
CA ASN A 276 -5.88 5.22 -14.19
C ASN A 276 -4.35 5.22 -14.25
N GLU A 277 -3.72 6.42 -14.30
CA GLU A 277 -2.32 6.58 -14.66
C GLU A 277 -1.39 6.81 -13.46
N GLU A 278 -1.91 7.31 -12.33
CA GLU A 278 -1.06 7.75 -11.23
C GLU A 278 -1.36 7.02 -9.91
N ARG A 279 -2.62 6.72 -9.68
CA ARG A 279 -3.06 6.12 -8.42
C ARG A 279 -2.59 4.68 -8.29
N LEU A 280 -1.88 4.36 -7.19
CA LEU A 280 -1.47 3.00 -6.87
C LEU A 280 -2.61 2.22 -6.21
N HIS A 281 -2.89 1.01 -6.68
CA HIS A 281 -3.97 0.15 -6.19
C HIS A 281 -3.45 -1.01 -5.36
N SER A 282 -3.84 -1.09 -4.11
CA SER A 282 -3.45 -2.20 -3.22
C SER A 282 -3.89 -3.57 -3.72
N ALA A 283 -5.02 -3.65 -4.44
CA ALA A 283 -5.51 -4.88 -5.07
C ALA A 283 -4.65 -5.33 -6.26
N LEU A 284 -3.89 -4.40 -6.86
CA LEU A 284 -2.97 -4.63 -7.98
C LEU A 284 -1.51 -4.64 -7.49
N GLY A 285 -1.25 -5.01 -6.24
CA GLY A 285 0.10 -4.99 -5.67
C GLY A 285 0.76 -3.61 -5.67
N TYR A 286 -0.04 -2.55 -5.55
CA TYR A 286 0.40 -1.16 -5.66
C TYR A 286 0.98 -0.79 -7.03
N LEU A 287 0.50 -1.41 -8.12
CA LEU A 287 0.64 -0.92 -9.48
C LEU A 287 -0.56 -0.05 -9.86
N ARG A 288 -0.45 0.66 -10.97
CA ARG A 288 -1.49 1.51 -11.55
C ARG A 288 -2.45 0.66 -12.38
N PRO A 289 -3.72 1.04 -12.53
CA PRO A 289 -4.62 0.40 -13.50
C PRO A 289 -4.03 0.33 -14.92
N ALA A 290 -3.38 1.39 -15.38
CA ALA A 290 -2.75 1.45 -16.69
C ALA A 290 -1.61 0.42 -16.87
N ASP A 291 -0.85 0.11 -15.81
CA ASP A 291 0.22 -0.91 -15.86
C ASP A 291 -0.35 -2.30 -16.17
N TYR A 292 -1.60 -2.58 -15.74
CA TYR A 292 -2.30 -3.82 -16.02
C TYR A 292 -3.07 -3.81 -17.34
N TYR A 293 -3.72 -2.69 -17.69
CA TYR A 293 -4.61 -2.61 -18.85
C TYR A 293 -3.84 -2.50 -20.17
N ARG A 294 -2.76 -1.71 -20.20
CA ARG A 294 -1.97 -1.38 -21.40
C ARG A 294 -0.49 -1.73 -21.29
N GLY A 295 -0.02 -2.03 -20.08
CA GLY A 295 1.38 -2.28 -19.79
C GLY A 295 1.68 -3.75 -19.53
N ASP A 296 2.84 -3.98 -18.92
CA ASP A 296 3.30 -5.29 -18.47
C ASP A 296 3.54 -5.25 -16.94
N PRO A 297 2.58 -5.74 -16.14
CA PRO A 297 2.72 -5.75 -14.69
C PRO A 297 3.89 -6.63 -14.21
N ALA A 298 4.24 -7.70 -14.94
CA ALA A 298 5.34 -8.59 -14.57
C ALA A 298 6.70 -7.88 -14.71
N ALA A 299 6.89 -7.12 -15.80
CA ALA A 299 8.07 -6.28 -16.01
C ALA A 299 8.21 -5.23 -14.90
N ARG A 300 7.11 -4.56 -14.51
CA ARG A 300 7.10 -3.57 -13.42
C ARG A 300 7.46 -4.19 -12.07
N TYR A 301 6.95 -5.39 -11.76
CA TYR A 301 7.36 -6.11 -10.54
C TYR A 301 8.84 -6.48 -10.57
N THR A 302 9.36 -6.94 -11.70
CA THR A 302 10.77 -7.30 -11.86
C THR A 302 11.67 -6.08 -11.64
N GLU A 303 11.34 -4.94 -12.24
CA GLU A 303 12.06 -3.66 -12.05
C GLU A 303 12.12 -3.27 -10.56
N ARG A 304 10.97 -3.27 -9.88
CA ARG A 304 10.90 -2.96 -8.44
C ARG A 304 11.75 -3.90 -7.60
N GLN A 305 11.73 -5.20 -7.92
CA GLN A 305 12.55 -6.20 -7.22
C GLN A 305 14.05 -5.94 -7.44
N GLN A 306 14.46 -5.63 -8.66
CA GLN A 306 15.86 -5.29 -8.96
C GLN A 306 16.32 -4.06 -8.16
N LYS A 307 15.50 -3.00 -8.10
CA LYS A 307 15.78 -1.81 -7.30
C LYS A 307 15.95 -2.13 -5.81
N LEU A 308 15.06 -2.94 -5.24
CA LEU A 308 15.13 -3.36 -3.83
C LEU A 308 16.38 -4.21 -3.53
N VAL A 309 16.71 -5.15 -4.43
CA VAL A 309 17.91 -6.01 -4.30
C VAL A 309 19.16 -5.16 -4.38
N GLY A 310 19.29 -4.28 -5.38
CA GLY A 310 20.42 -3.38 -5.54
C GLY A 310 20.63 -2.47 -4.32
N ALA A 311 19.55 -1.89 -3.80
CA ALA A 311 19.59 -1.09 -2.59
C ALA A 311 20.03 -1.89 -1.34
N ARG A 312 19.61 -3.16 -1.25
CA ARG A 312 20.03 -4.05 -0.18
C ARG A 312 21.54 -4.35 -0.24
N HIS A 313 22.09 -4.54 -1.44
CA HIS A 313 23.54 -4.71 -1.62
C HIS A 313 24.30 -3.46 -1.18
N ARG A 314 23.93 -2.28 -1.67
CA ARG A 314 24.57 -1.01 -1.27
C ARG A 314 24.57 -0.80 0.25
N ARG A 315 23.44 -1.08 0.95
CA ARG A 315 23.38 -0.98 2.42
C ARG A 315 24.37 -1.93 3.09
N ARG A 316 24.45 -3.18 2.61
CA ARG A 316 25.38 -4.16 3.17
C ARG A 316 26.83 -3.68 3.03
N GLU A 317 27.19 -3.20 1.85
CA GLU A 317 28.54 -2.70 1.59
C GLU A 317 28.88 -1.51 2.49
N ARG A 318 28.01 -0.50 2.55
CA ARG A 318 28.23 0.69 3.38
C ARG A 318 28.22 0.38 4.88
N ASN A 319 27.28 -0.39 5.36
CA ASN A 319 27.17 -0.69 6.79
C ASN A 319 28.32 -1.58 7.29
N LEU A 320 28.91 -2.41 6.43
CA LEU A 320 30.06 -3.25 6.76
C LEU A 320 31.42 -2.61 6.42
N GLY A 321 31.43 -1.39 5.86
CA GLY A 321 32.64 -0.74 5.40
C GLY A 321 33.34 -1.47 4.25
N LEU A 322 32.56 -2.22 3.43
CA LEU A 322 33.05 -2.98 2.27
C LEU A 322 33.12 -2.12 1.00
N GLU A 323 32.78 -0.85 1.06
CA GLU A 323 33.04 0.08 -0.03
C GLU A 323 34.54 0.05 -0.28
N GLN A 324 34.93 -0.28 -1.52
CA GLN A 324 36.32 -0.41 -1.96
C GLN A 324 37.16 0.78 -1.48
N GLY A 325 37.73 0.61 -0.27
CA GLY A 325 38.94 1.28 0.02
C GLY A 325 39.92 0.72 -0.97
N THR A 326 40.41 1.55 -1.85
CA THR A 326 41.63 1.32 -2.59
C THR A 326 42.63 0.84 -1.54
N LEU A 327 42.90 -0.48 -1.50
CA LEU A 327 44.04 -1.01 -0.81
C LEU A 327 45.23 -0.44 -1.56
N ALA A 328 45.67 0.73 -1.17
CA ALA A 328 47.04 1.19 -1.44
C ALA A 328 47.92 0.19 -0.69
N PHE A 329 48.30 -0.87 -1.37
CA PHE A 329 49.47 -1.63 -0.99
C PHE A 329 50.63 -0.68 -1.13
N GLU A 330 51.06 -0.04 -0.05
CA GLU A 330 52.41 0.48 0.10
C GLU A 330 53.35 -0.73 0.05
N VAL A 331 53.82 -1.01 -1.16
CA VAL A 331 54.99 -1.83 -1.35
C VAL A 331 56.15 -1.02 -0.77
N GLY A 332 56.49 -1.30 0.48
CA GLY A 332 57.67 -0.80 1.10
C GLY A 332 58.90 -1.29 0.32
N GLU A 333 59.45 -0.46 -0.55
CA GLU A 333 60.79 -0.62 -1.05
C GLU A 333 61.78 -0.59 0.13
N LYS A 334 62.15 -1.76 0.61
CA LYS A 334 63.39 -1.90 1.36
C LYS A 334 64.54 -1.77 0.37
N VAL A 335 65.07 -0.57 0.27
CA VAL A 335 66.40 -0.34 -0.27
C VAL A 335 67.36 -1.09 0.62
N ALA A 336 67.95 -2.16 0.10
CA ALA A 336 69.13 -2.79 0.66
C ALA A 336 70.33 -2.00 0.18
N SER A 337 70.93 -1.20 1.08
CA SER A 337 72.30 -0.71 0.96
C SER A 337 73.23 -1.83 1.47
N ASN A 338 74.00 -2.41 0.61
CA ASN A 338 75.43 -2.70 0.65
C ASN A 338 75.77 -3.72 -0.43
#